data_d9d513d9099350adcd9148b210e75d61
#
_entry.id   d9d513d9099350adcd9148b210e75d61
#
_cell.length_a   1.000
_cell.length_b   1.000
_cell.length_c   1.000
_cell.angle_alpha   90.00
_cell.angle_beta   90.00
_cell.angle_gamma   90.00
#
_symmetry.space_group_name_H-M   'P 1'
#
loop_
_entity.id
_entity.type
_entity.pdbx_description
1 polymer ?
#
loop_
_entity_poly.entity_id
_entity_poly.type
_entity_poly.pdbx_seq_one_letter_code
_entity_poly.pdbx_strand_id
1 'polypeptide(L)'
;MQTKNTLNTTLLIGNGLNRCLEHSISWGDLLAEIASNYGVHYNGGIPMPLEFESIVNQILRNQADPSTAIYTEIKKAVAEKVKNTKLPNNAIHHQLATLPVSAIMTTNYDNLLEYVYNPLYTYQGQKNKTYLFEATSVLNNVPFFHIHGHADSPRTICLGYEHYMGVVENLRREINTEEKGISGKMKIREVLVDPSKRTYTWYERFYTDNIHIVGLGLSESEADLWWLITHRAYLYYTNYYDVKSALNNQITYYDIVDPQKVDEKAQKEQIHYMLSNANVTVEKYTIGENCLSYEDGYLRIFKRIKHKR
;
A
#
# COMPACT_ATOMS: atom_id res chain seq x y z
N MET A 1 16.66 -9.26 34.00
CA MET A 1 15.55 -8.47 33.46
C MET A 1 15.48 -8.71 31.96
N GLN A 2 14.51 -9.48 31.48
CA GLN A 2 14.25 -9.61 30.05
C GLN A 2 13.73 -8.25 29.57
N THR A 3 14.51 -7.53 28.77
CA THR A 3 14.03 -6.37 28.04
C THR A 3 12.86 -6.87 27.17
N LYS A 4 11.63 -6.41 27.48
CA LYS A 4 10.50 -6.60 26.59
C LYS A 4 10.93 -6.05 25.20
N ASN A 5 11.18 -6.95 24.28
CA ASN A 5 11.48 -6.59 22.89
C ASN A 5 10.19 -5.98 22.33
N THR A 6 10.04 -4.66 22.43
CA THR A 6 8.89 -3.97 21.84
C THR A 6 9.06 -4.07 20.33
N LEU A 7 8.11 -4.72 19.66
CA LEU A 7 8.09 -4.82 18.20
C LEU A 7 8.04 -3.42 17.59
N ASN A 8 8.71 -3.28 16.46
CA ASN A 8 8.63 -2.06 15.65
C ASN A 8 7.18 -1.79 15.22
N THR A 9 6.85 -0.52 15.04
CA THR A 9 5.54 -0.07 14.56
C THR A 9 5.70 0.52 13.17
N THR A 10 4.99 -0.03 12.20
CA THR A 10 5.00 0.43 10.80
C THR A 10 3.58 0.87 10.39
N LEU A 11 3.47 2.01 9.72
CA LEU A 11 2.23 2.45 9.09
C LEU A 11 2.18 1.99 7.64
N LEU A 12 1.01 1.54 7.18
CA LEU A 12 0.66 1.40 5.76
C LEU A 12 -0.46 2.39 5.46
N ILE A 13 -0.14 3.39 4.65
CA ILE A 13 -0.99 4.54 4.36
C ILE A 13 -1.50 4.44 2.93
N GLY A 14 -2.82 4.45 2.76
CA GLY A 14 -3.47 4.57 1.46
C GLY A 14 -3.90 6.00 1.13
N ASN A 15 -4.55 6.15 -0.03
CA ASN A 15 -4.98 7.46 -0.54
C ASN A 15 -6.16 8.09 0.23
N GLY A 16 -6.77 7.36 1.15
CA GLY A 16 -7.89 7.88 1.96
C GLY A 16 -7.56 9.14 2.76
N LEU A 17 -6.30 9.30 3.21
CA LEU A 17 -5.86 10.52 3.87
C LEU A 17 -5.87 11.70 2.91
N ASN A 18 -5.34 11.51 1.69
CA ASN A 18 -5.31 12.55 0.66
C ASN A 18 -6.74 12.91 0.21
N ARG A 19 -7.68 11.95 0.25
CA ARG A 19 -9.11 12.19 -0.09
C ARG A 19 -9.81 13.20 0.83
N CYS A 20 -9.23 13.51 1.98
CA CYS A 20 -9.67 14.60 2.85
C CYS A 20 -9.19 15.99 2.37
N LEU A 21 -8.38 16.06 1.32
CA LEU A 21 -7.86 17.29 0.76
C LEU A 21 -8.66 17.71 -0.47
N GLU A 22 -8.80 19.01 -0.66
CA GLU A 22 -9.30 19.55 -1.92
C GLU A 22 -8.39 19.16 -3.09
N HIS A 23 -8.98 18.92 -4.24
CA HIS A 23 -8.27 18.51 -5.47
C HIS A 23 -7.56 17.17 -5.41
N SER A 24 -7.82 16.34 -4.39
CA SER A 24 -7.30 14.97 -4.37
C SER A 24 -7.87 14.14 -5.52
N ILE A 25 -7.02 13.30 -6.12
CA ILE A 25 -7.39 12.46 -7.26
C ILE A 25 -7.61 11.04 -6.77
N SER A 26 -8.73 10.42 -7.15
CA SER A 26 -8.92 8.98 -6.98
C SER A 26 -8.26 8.20 -8.12
N TRP A 27 -8.08 6.90 -7.94
CA TRP A 27 -7.61 6.04 -9.02
C TRP A 27 -8.60 6.00 -10.19
N GLY A 28 -9.91 5.96 -9.90
CA GLY A 28 -10.94 6.04 -10.93
C GLY A 28 -10.89 7.34 -11.74
N ASP A 29 -10.75 8.49 -11.07
CA ASP A 29 -10.62 9.79 -11.75
C ASP A 29 -9.39 9.82 -12.67
N LEU A 30 -8.27 9.25 -12.21
CA LEU A 30 -7.04 9.16 -12.97
C LEU A 30 -7.21 8.32 -14.25
N LEU A 31 -7.84 7.14 -14.15
CA LEU A 31 -8.11 6.27 -15.29
C LEU A 31 -9.14 6.90 -16.27
N ALA A 32 -10.16 7.57 -15.74
CA ALA A 32 -11.14 8.30 -16.57
C ALA A 32 -10.46 9.43 -17.36
N GLU A 33 -9.55 10.17 -16.78
CA GLU A 33 -8.77 11.20 -17.46
C GLU A 33 -7.86 10.60 -18.55
N ILE A 34 -7.17 9.50 -18.26
CA ILE A 34 -6.36 8.79 -19.26
C ILE A 34 -7.23 8.37 -20.44
N ALA A 35 -8.36 7.70 -20.18
CA ALA A 35 -9.27 7.28 -21.24
C ALA A 35 -9.74 8.45 -22.10
N SER A 36 -10.09 9.57 -21.46
CA SER A 36 -10.50 10.82 -22.16
C SER A 36 -9.37 11.36 -23.04
N ASN A 37 -8.13 11.39 -22.55
CA ASN A 37 -6.98 11.93 -23.30
C ASN A 37 -6.65 11.11 -24.55
N TYR A 38 -6.95 9.82 -24.54
CA TYR A 38 -6.76 8.92 -25.67
C TYR A 38 -8.05 8.70 -26.51
N GLY A 39 -9.17 9.34 -26.15
CA GLY A 39 -10.44 9.21 -26.85
C GLY A 39 -11.03 7.79 -26.78
N VAL A 40 -10.82 7.07 -25.68
CA VAL A 40 -11.33 5.72 -25.44
C VAL A 40 -12.35 5.70 -24.29
N HIS A 41 -13.12 4.62 -24.19
CA HIS A 41 -14.18 4.50 -23.21
C HIS A 41 -13.65 4.10 -21.84
N TYR A 42 -14.12 4.76 -20.78
CA TYR A 42 -13.98 4.41 -19.38
C TYR A 42 -15.30 3.84 -18.84
N ASN A 43 -15.31 2.61 -18.34
CA ASN A 43 -16.52 1.95 -17.83
C ASN A 43 -16.78 2.30 -16.37
N GLY A 44 -15.76 2.23 -15.53
CA GLY A 44 -15.86 2.51 -14.09
C GLY A 44 -16.59 1.44 -13.26
N GLY A 45 -17.13 0.40 -13.91
CA GLY A 45 -17.90 -0.66 -13.26
C GLY A 45 -17.15 -1.97 -13.02
N ILE A 46 -15.84 -2.01 -13.35
CA ILE A 46 -14.98 -3.19 -13.18
C ILE A 46 -13.77 -2.84 -12.29
N PRO A 47 -13.04 -3.85 -11.74
CA PRO A 47 -11.85 -3.59 -10.95
C PRO A 47 -10.83 -2.72 -11.68
N MET A 48 -10.26 -1.74 -11.00
CA MET A 48 -9.39 -0.73 -11.59
C MET A 48 -8.22 -1.29 -12.41
N PRO A 49 -7.52 -2.38 -12.02
CA PRO A 49 -6.50 -2.97 -12.88
C PRO A 49 -7.02 -3.52 -14.20
N LEU A 50 -8.24 -4.10 -14.22
CA LEU A 50 -8.89 -4.54 -15.45
C LEU A 50 -9.35 -3.36 -16.31
N GLU A 51 -9.83 -2.30 -15.67
CA GLU A 51 -10.19 -1.06 -16.37
C GLU A 51 -8.96 -0.47 -17.08
N PHE A 52 -7.81 -0.44 -16.39
CA PHE A 52 -6.56 -0.01 -17.00
C PHE A 52 -6.19 -0.85 -18.22
N GLU A 53 -6.24 -2.19 -18.13
CA GLU A 53 -5.96 -3.08 -19.27
C GLU A 53 -6.97 -2.88 -20.41
N SER A 54 -8.24 -2.64 -20.09
CA SER A 54 -9.28 -2.32 -21.08
C SER A 54 -8.96 -1.02 -21.84
N ILE A 55 -8.56 0.03 -21.13
CA ILE A 55 -8.13 1.31 -21.72
C ILE A 55 -6.95 1.09 -22.66
N VAL A 56 -5.90 0.40 -22.19
CA VAL A 56 -4.70 0.09 -23.00
C VAL A 56 -5.07 -0.67 -24.29
N ASN A 57 -5.89 -1.71 -24.16
CA ASN A 57 -6.32 -2.50 -25.32
C ASN A 57 -7.15 -1.69 -26.33
N GLN A 58 -8.00 -0.78 -25.86
CA GLN A 58 -8.74 0.13 -26.73
C GLN A 58 -7.80 1.09 -27.47
N ILE A 59 -6.80 1.66 -26.78
CA ILE A 59 -5.80 2.54 -27.39
C ILE A 59 -5.04 1.79 -28.48
N LEU A 60 -4.49 0.61 -28.16
CA LEU A 60 -3.73 -0.21 -29.13
C LEU A 60 -4.57 -0.58 -30.36
N ARG A 61 -5.83 -0.98 -30.15
CA ARG A 61 -6.73 -1.33 -31.27
C ARG A 61 -7.01 -0.15 -32.21
N ASN A 62 -7.02 1.07 -31.67
CA ASN A 62 -7.35 2.28 -32.44
C ASN A 62 -6.11 2.90 -33.11
N GLN A 63 -4.89 2.43 -32.82
CA GLN A 63 -3.66 2.91 -33.44
C GLN A 63 -3.39 2.17 -34.76
N ALA A 64 -2.95 2.90 -35.79
CA ALA A 64 -2.54 2.32 -37.05
C ALA A 64 -1.22 1.52 -36.93
N ASP A 65 -0.34 1.95 -36.04
CA ASP A 65 0.93 1.29 -35.73
C ASP A 65 1.04 1.15 -34.19
N PRO A 66 0.50 0.06 -33.60
CA PRO A 66 0.47 -0.13 -32.16
C PRO A 66 1.88 -0.28 -31.57
N SER A 67 2.20 0.56 -30.57
CA SER A 67 3.49 0.55 -29.91
C SER A 67 3.44 -0.10 -28.53
N THR A 68 4.41 -0.96 -28.22
CA THR A 68 4.61 -1.52 -26.86
C THR A 68 5.00 -0.44 -25.85
N ALA A 69 5.38 0.77 -26.29
CA ALA A 69 5.72 1.89 -25.43
C ALA A 69 4.50 2.48 -24.70
N ILE A 70 3.26 2.13 -25.09
CA ILE A 70 2.02 2.72 -24.54
C ILE A 70 1.97 2.63 -22.99
N TYR A 71 2.35 1.50 -22.41
CA TYR A 71 2.42 1.37 -20.93
C TYR A 71 3.36 2.40 -20.31
N THR A 72 4.50 2.63 -20.92
CA THR A 72 5.50 3.60 -20.43
C THR A 72 4.97 5.04 -20.59
N GLU A 73 4.28 5.33 -21.67
CA GLU A 73 3.69 6.64 -21.95
C GLU A 73 2.58 6.97 -20.94
N ILE A 74 1.68 6.03 -20.69
CA ILE A 74 0.61 6.21 -19.70
C ILE A 74 1.21 6.39 -18.30
N LYS A 75 2.19 5.57 -17.90
CA LYS A 75 2.86 5.74 -16.60
C LYS A 75 3.51 7.11 -16.43
N LYS A 76 4.10 7.67 -17.48
CA LYS A 76 4.64 9.04 -17.47
C LYS A 76 3.54 10.07 -17.32
N ALA A 77 2.43 9.94 -18.06
CA ALA A 77 1.28 10.84 -17.95
C ALA A 77 0.68 10.82 -16.54
N VAL A 78 0.52 9.63 -15.94
CA VAL A 78 0.09 9.47 -14.54
C VAL A 78 1.05 10.19 -13.58
N ALA A 79 2.35 9.97 -13.75
CA ALA A 79 3.37 10.58 -12.90
C ALA A 79 3.36 12.11 -12.99
N GLU A 80 3.21 12.66 -14.19
CA GLU A 80 3.10 14.11 -14.42
C GLU A 80 1.82 14.67 -13.77
N LYS A 81 0.70 14.00 -13.93
CA LYS A 81 -0.55 14.39 -13.29
C LYS A 81 -0.43 14.44 -11.77
N VAL A 82 0.12 13.38 -11.17
CA VAL A 82 0.34 13.32 -9.70
C VAL A 82 1.25 14.46 -9.24
N LYS A 83 2.37 14.71 -9.93
CA LYS A 83 3.30 15.79 -9.56
C LYS A 83 2.70 17.19 -9.71
N ASN A 84 1.85 17.39 -10.71
CA ASN A 84 1.20 18.66 -10.96
C ASN A 84 0.02 18.93 -10.02
N THR A 85 -0.52 17.87 -9.37
CA THR A 85 -1.55 18.00 -8.36
C THR A 85 -0.92 18.45 -7.05
N LYS A 86 -1.03 19.75 -6.75
CA LYS A 86 -0.53 20.33 -5.50
C LYS A 86 -1.54 20.01 -4.39
N LEU A 87 -1.22 19.05 -3.55
CA LEU A 87 -1.99 18.73 -2.36
C LEU A 87 -1.42 19.51 -1.17
N PRO A 88 -2.20 20.38 -0.52
CA PRO A 88 -1.77 21.03 0.71
C PRO A 88 -1.75 20.01 1.84
N ASN A 89 -0.68 19.98 2.66
CA ASN A 89 -0.71 19.22 3.92
C ASN A 89 -1.76 19.82 4.85
N ASN A 90 -2.41 18.98 5.62
CA ASN A 90 -3.40 19.36 6.61
C ASN A 90 -3.06 18.79 8.01
N ALA A 91 -3.96 19.02 8.97
CA ALA A 91 -3.82 18.55 10.34
C ALA A 91 -3.60 17.05 10.44
N ILE A 92 -4.22 16.23 9.56
CA ILE A 92 -4.07 14.76 9.54
C ILE A 92 -2.62 14.38 9.23
N HIS A 93 -2.03 14.94 8.18
CA HIS A 93 -0.66 14.65 7.76
C HIS A 93 0.37 15.11 8.83
N HIS A 94 0.17 16.30 9.41
CA HIS A 94 1.00 16.75 10.52
C HIS A 94 0.89 15.86 11.75
N GLN A 95 -0.31 15.41 12.11
CA GLN A 95 -0.50 14.50 13.22
C GLN A 95 0.18 13.15 12.97
N LEU A 96 0.11 12.61 11.74
CA LEU A 96 0.81 11.39 11.33
C LEU A 96 2.32 11.52 11.59
N ALA A 97 2.93 12.64 11.22
CA ALA A 97 4.37 12.86 11.40
C ALA A 97 4.80 12.91 12.89
N THR A 98 3.86 13.07 13.83
CA THR A 98 4.16 13.01 15.27
C THR A 98 4.12 11.60 15.85
N LEU A 99 3.72 10.60 15.06
CA LEU A 99 3.62 9.23 15.53
C LEU A 99 5.02 8.61 15.67
N PRO A 100 5.27 7.88 16.76
CA PRO A 100 6.53 7.22 17.00
C PRO A 100 6.59 5.90 16.21
N VAL A 101 6.85 5.98 14.93
CA VAL A 101 6.86 4.83 14.01
C VAL A 101 8.27 4.50 13.54
N SER A 102 8.47 3.24 13.20
CA SER A 102 9.77 2.71 12.72
C SER A 102 9.86 2.72 11.19
N ALA A 103 8.73 2.86 10.50
CA ALA A 103 8.65 2.98 9.05
C ALA A 103 7.28 3.46 8.59
N ILE A 104 7.24 3.99 7.38
CA ILE A 104 6.01 4.32 6.64
C ILE A 104 6.04 3.61 5.29
N MET A 105 4.99 2.86 5.00
CA MET A 105 4.68 2.30 3.70
C MET A 105 3.49 3.06 3.11
N THR A 106 3.47 3.29 1.82
CA THR A 106 2.32 3.91 1.15
C THR A 106 2.06 3.30 -0.22
N THR A 107 0.79 3.23 -0.60
CA THR A 107 0.34 2.92 -1.96
C THR A 107 0.27 4.17 -2.84
N ASN A 108 0.42 5.37 -2.26
CA ASN A 108 0.37 6.64 -2.98
C ASN A 108 1.62 6.84 -3.83
N TYR A 109 1.46 7.52 -4.96
CA TYR A 109 2.58 7.83 -5.86
C TYR A 109 3.23 9.18 -5.58
N ASP A 110 2.58 10.05 -4.77
CA ASP A 110 3.02 11.41 -4.45
C ASP A 110 4.01 11.46 -3.27
N ASN A 111 4.64 12.64 -3.09
CA ASN A 111 5.62 12.89 -2.03
C ASN A 111 5.00 13.61 -0.81
N LEU A 112 3.68 13.61 -0.65
CA LEU A 112 3.05 14.43 0.38
C LEU A 112 3.49 14.05 1.79
N LEU A 113 3.64 12.76 2.05
CA LEU A 113 4.11 12.27 3.35
C LEU A 113 5.55 12.71 3.63
N GLU A 114 6.44 12.63 2.64
CA GLU A 114 7.83 13.08 2.78
C GLU A 114 7.92 14.59 3.01
N TYR A 115 7.13 15.39 2.31
CA TYR A 115 7.12 16.85 2.50
C TYR A 115 6.67 17.26 3.91
N VAL A 116 5.84 16.49 4.58
CA VAL A 116 5.46 16.75 5.98
C VAL A 116 6.63 16.51 6.93
N TYR A 117 7.49 15.53 6.64
CA TYR A 117 8.70 15.26 7.42
C TYR A 117 9.86 16.21 7.07
N ASN A 118 9.96 16.60 5.81
CA ASN A 118 10.97 17.52 5.31
C ASN A 118 10.43 18.32 4.12
N PRO A 119 10.03 19.60 4.31
CA PRO A 119 9.51 20.43 3.22
C PRO A 119 10.47 20.66 2.04
N LEU A 120 11.77 20.40 2.23
CA LEU A 120 12.80 20.51 1.19
C LEU A 120 13.14 19.14 0.58
N TYR A 121 12.30 18.13 0.81
CA TYR A 121 12.53 16.79 0.29
C TYR A 121 12.64 16.79 -1.24
N THR A 122 13.61 16.04 -1.74
CA THR A 122 13.76 15.73 -3.16
C THR A 122 14.02 14.24 -3.31
N TYR A 123 13.35 13.60 -4.26
CA TYR A 123 13.45 12.16 -4.50
C TYR A 123 14.88 11.76 -4.89
N GLN A 124 15.46 10.83 -4.13
CA GLN A 124 16.80 10.27 -4.35
C GLN A 124 16.76 8.77 -4.73
N GLY A 125 15.57 8.21 -4.90
CA GLY A 125 15.38 6.79 -5.18
C GLY A 125 15.91 6.33 -6.54
N GLN A 126 15.99 5.02 -6.73
CA GLN A 126 16.52 4.39 -7.94
C GLN A 126 15.53 4.51 -9.11
N LYS A 127 15.91 5.28 -10.14
CA LYS A 127 15.07 5.54 -11.32
C LYS A 127 14.95 4.35 -12.29
N ASN A 128 15.81 3.36 -12.18
CA ASN A 128 15.92 2.24 -13.14
C ASN A 128 15.23 0.94 -12.68
N LYS A 129 14.64 0.91 -11.49
CA LYS A 129 13.88 -0.26 -11.00
C LYS A 129 12.47 -0.29 -11.60
N THR A 130 11.92 -1.49 -11.73
CA THR A 130 10.50 -1.70 -12.09
C THR A 130 9.64 -1.87 -10.83
N TYR A 131 10.17 -2.51 -9.79
CA TYR A 131 9.49 -2.72 -8.50
C TYR A 131 10.36 -2.18 -7.37
N LEU A 132 9.70 -1.57 -6.37
CA LEU A 132 10.37 -0.94 -5.22
C LEU A 132 10.13 -1.80 -3.98
N PHE A 133 11.17 -2.47 -3.50
CA PHE A 133 11.13 -3.28 -2.28
C PHE A 133 11.88 -2.61 -1.12
N GLU A 134 12.88 -1.80 -1.43
CA GLU A 134 13.64 -1.04 -0.45
C GLU A 134 13.04 0.35 -0.24
N ALA A 135 13.48 1.02 0.83
CA ALA A 135 13.06 2.38 1.12
C ALA A 135 13.43 3.34 -0.04
N THR A 136 12.48 4.19 -0.42
CA THR A 136 12.67 5.26 -1.41
C THR A 136 13.31 6.49 -0.78
N SER A 137 13.15 6.67 0.51
CA SER A 137 13.76 7.74 1.31
C SER A 137 13.91 7.35 2.77
N VAL A 138 14.77 8.06 3.51
CA VAL A 138 14.87 7.96 4.97
C VAL A 138 14.87 9.39 5.54
N LEU A 139 13.84 9.76 6.26
CA LEU A 139 13.67 11.08 6.85
C LEU A 139 13.51 10.98 8.35
N ASN A 140 14.31 11.73 9.11
CA ASN A 140 14.31 11.66 10.58
C ASN A 140 14.45 10.23 11.14
N ASN A 141 15.28 9.40 10.50
CA ASN A 141 15.48 7.97 10.76
C ASN A 141 14.25 7.09 10.50
N VAL A 142 13.22 7.61 9.82
CA VAL A 142 12.05 6.84 9.39
C VAL A 142 12.19 6.51 7.90
N PRO A 143 12.30 5.26 7.49
CA PRO A 143 12.27 4.83 6.09
C PRO A 143 10.86 4.90 5.52
N PHE A 144 10.75 5.40 4.28
CA PHE A 144 9.53 5.49 3.49
C PHE A 144 9.58 4.49 2.33
N PHE A 145 8.48 3.80 2.09
CA PHE A 145 8.35 2.80 1.04
C PHE A 145 7.12 3.09 0.19
N HIS A 146 7.33 3.37 -1.10
CA HIS A 146 6.26 3.49 -2.09
C HIS A 146 6.03 2.12 -2.73
N ILE A 147 5.14 1.32 -2.14
CA ILE A 147 4.99 -0.09 -2.50
C ILE A 147 4.38 -0.32 -3.88
N HIS A 148 3.57 0.61 -4.37
CA HIS A 148 2.97 0.59 -5.71
C HIS A 148 3.65 1.54 -6.70
N GLY A 149 4.83 2.04 -6.36
CA GLY A 149 5.60 2.93 -7.22
C GLY A 149 5.55 4.39 -6.83
N HIS A 150 6.28 5.21 -7.57
CA HIS A 150 6.54 6.60 -7.22
C HIS A 150 6.52 7.49 -8.45
N ALA A 151 5.90 8.68 -8.35
CA ALA A 151 5.75 9.60 -9.48
C ALA A 151 7.09 10.12 -10.05
N ASP A 152 8.14 10.23 -9.22
CA ASP A 152 9.49 10.58 -9.72
C ASP A 152 10.23 9.42 -10.39
N SER A 153 9.67 8.22 -10.35
CA SER A 153 10.14 7.03 -11.04
C SER A 153 8.98 6.33 -11.77
N PRO A 154 8.44 6.90 -12.87
CA PRO A 154 7.19 6.46 -13.51
C PRO A 154 7.17 4.97 -13.87
N ARG A 155 8.32 4.39 -14.19
CA ARG A 155 8.45 2.97 -14.51
C ARG A 155 7.96 2.05 -13.37
N THR A 156 8.04 2.51 -12.12
CA THR A 156 7.67 1.73 -10.94
C THR A 156 6.18 1.73 -10.64
N ILE A 157 5.39 2.62 -11.26
CA ILE A 157 3.96 2.79 -10.98
C ILE A 157 3.19 1.52 -11.36
N CYS A 158 2.42 0.98 -10.42
CA CYS A 158 1.53 -0.17 -10.61
C CYS A 158 0.13 0.33 -10.99
N LEU A 159 -0.38 -0.05 -12.17
CA LEU A 159 -1.69 0.36 -12.68
C LEU A 159 -2.56 -0.84 -13.08
N GLY A 160 -2.02 -1.77 -13.84
CA GLY A 160 -2.76 -2.93 -14.38
C GLY A 160 -2.38 -4.24 -13.71
N TYR A 161 -3.07 -5.30 -14.09
CA TYR A 161 -2.79 -6.66 -13.59
C TYR A 161 -1.39 -7.13 -13.89
N GLU A 162 -0.84 -6.80 -15.06
CA GLU A 162 0.55 -7.12 -15.43
C GLU A 162 1.53 -6.61 -14.35
N HIS A 163 1.29 -5.40 -13.85
CA HIS A 163 2.14 -4.80 -12.82
C HIS A 163 1.98 -5.49 -11.46
N TYR A 164 0.72 -5.72 -11.02
CA TYR A 164 0.45 -6.38 -9.74
C TYR A 164 0.93 -7.82 -9.71
N MET A 165 0.72 -8.57 -10.81
CA MET A 165 1.22 -9.95 -10.91
C MET A 165 2.73 -10.00 -10.89
N GLY A 166 3.41 -9.06 -11.54
CA GLY A 166 4.86 -8.92 -11.47
C GLY A 166 5.37 -8.63 -10.06
N VAL A 167 4.65 -7.79 -9.27
CA VAL A 167 4.98 -7.60 -7.84
C VAL A 167 4.80 -8.90 -7.08
N VAL A 168 3.67 -9.60 -7.23
CA VAL A 168 3.38 -10.87 -6.53
C VAL A 168 4.42 -11.94 -6.88
N GLU A 169 4.80 -12.09 -8.15
CA GLU A 169 5.82 -13.04 -8.58
C GLU A 169 7.17 -12.77 -7.88
N ASN A 170 7.59 -11.50 -7.87
CA ASN A 170 8.82 -11.12 -7.20
C ASN A 170 8.74 -11.32 -5.67
N LEU A 171 7.62 -10.98 -5.02
CA LEU A 171 7.40 -11.26 -3.61
C LEU A 171 7.50 -12.75 -3.30
N ARG A 172 6.86 -13.60 -4.09
CA ARG A 172 6.92 -15.05 -3.92
C ARG A 172 8.35 -15.58 -4.04
N ARG A 173 9.10 -15.09 -5.00
CA ARG A 173 10.50 -15.46 -5.20
C ARG A 173 11.40 -15.00 -4.05
N GLU A 174 11.16 -13.80 -3.51
CA GLU A 174 11.93 -13.25 -2.40
C GLU A 174 11.58 -13.88 -1.03
N ILE A 175 10.34 -14.30 -0.84
CA ILE A 175 9.83 -14.83 0.42
C ILE A 175 9.91 -16.35 0.45
N ASN A 176 9.55 -17.04 -0.66
CA ASN A 176 9.52 -18.49 -0.80
C ASN A 176 10.61 -18.95 -1.76
N THR A 177 11.70 -19.48 -1.27
CA THR A 177 12.78 -20.08 -2.08
C THR A 177 12.55 -21.56 -2.43
N GLU A 178 11.31 -22.08 -2.31
CA GLU A 178 10.97 -23.45 -2.69
C GLU A 178 10.68 -23.59 -4.20
N GLU A 179 11.54 -23.13 -5.09
CA GLU A 179 11.53 -23.61 -6.47
C GLU A 179 12.54 -24.72 -6.66
N LYS A 180 12.02 -25.84 -7.16
CA LYS A 180 12.66 -27.10 -7.58
C LYS A 180 14.18 -27.02 -7.72
N GLY A 181 14.90 -27.68 -6.79
CA GLY A 181 16.30 -28.03 -6.96
C GLY A 181 17.33 -27.18 -6.24
N ILE A 182 16.96 -26.08 -5.61
CA ILE A 182 17.82 -25.34 -4.69
C ILE A 182 17.33 -25.65 -3.27
N SER A 183 18.22 -26.10 -2.39
CA SER A 183 17.90 -26.51 -1.02
C SER A 183 17.06 -25.46 -0.31
N GLY A 184 15.75 -25.74 -0.17
CA GLY A 184 14.72 -24.80 0.22
C GLY A 184 14.90 -24.25 1.62
N LYS A 185 15.53 -23.08 1.72
CA LYS A 185 15.43 -22.24 2.91
C LYS A 185 14.45 -21.12 2.58
N MET A 186 13.30 -21.14 3.22
CA MET A 186 12.37 -20.04 3.16
C MET A 186 13.04 -18.79 3.74
N LYS A 187 13.35 -17.81 2.92
CA LYS A 187 14.08 -16.59 3.30
C LYS A 187 13.43 -15.87 4.49
N ILE A 188 12.08 -15.80 4.50
CA ILE A 188 11.36 -15.17 5.61
C ILE A 188 11.52 -15.94 6.93
N ARG A 189 11.62 -17.27 6.91
CA ARG A 189 11.92 -18.07 8.10
C ARG A 189 13.29 -17.70 8.68
N GLU A 190 14.30 -17.52 7.84
CA GLU A 190 15.63 -17.13 8.31
C GLU A 190 15.60 -15.77 9.00
N VAL A 191 14.86 -14.80 8.44
CA VAL A 191 14.67 -13.47 9.02
C VAL A 191 13.93 -13.52 10.35
N LEU A 192 12.94 -14.40 10.48
CA LEU A 192 12.16 -14.56 11.71
C LEU A 192 12.97 -15.22 12.83
N VAL A 193 13.84 -16.18 12.48
CA VAL A 193 14.69 -16.91 13.45
C VAL A 193 15.95 -16.11 13.81
N ASP A 194 16.52 -15.38 12.85
CA ASP A 194 17.73 -14.60 13.00
C ASP A 194 17.55 -13.17 12.49
N PRO A 195 17.23 -12.21 13.37
CA PRO A 195 17.06 -10.81 12.99
C PRO A 195 18.27 -10.16 12.29
N SER A 196 19.47 -10.72 12.42
CA SER A 196 20.66 -10.20 11.71
C SER A 196 20.60 -10.40 10.20
N LYS A 197 19.71 -11.27 9.73
CA LYS A 197 19.47 -11.56 8.30
C LYS A 197 18.40 -10.65 7.65
N ARG A 198 17.90 -9.66 8.36
CA ARG A 198 16.90 -8.71 7.81
C ARG A 198 17.51 -7.92 6.65
N THR A 199 16.75 -7.83 5.56
CA THR A 199 17.09 -6.99 4.40
C THR A 199 16.38 -5.64 4.43
N TYR A 200 15.55 -5.41 5.45
CA TYR A 200 14.81 -4.17 5.71
C TYR A 200 13.90 -3.73 4.56
N THR A 201 13.37 -4.68 3.82
CA THR A 201 12.37 -4.45 2.77
C THR A 201 10.98 -4.23 3.38
N TRP A 202 10.08 -3.61 2.61
CA TRP A 202 8.72 -3.36 3.10
C TRP A 202 7.93 -4.65 3.34
N TYR A 203 8.11 -5.70 2.53
CA TYR A 203 7.40 -6.96 2.70
C TYR A 203 7.82 -7.74 3.96
N GLU A 204 9.08 -7.65 4.38
CA GLU A 204 9.55 -8.27 5.63
C GLU A 204 8.80 -7.72 6.84
N ARG A 205 8.39 -6.45 6.80
CA ARG A 205 7.67 -5.80 7.90
C ARG A 205 6.32 -6.44 8.20
N PHE A 206 5.65 -7.03 7.21
CA PHE A 206 4.42 -7.79 7.44
C PHE A 206 4.59 -8.98 8.38
N TYR A 207 5.80 -9.45 8.56
CA TYR A 207 6.13 -10.58 9.43
C TYR A 207 6.84 -10.17 10.72
N THR A 208 7.45 -9.00 10.76
CA THR A 208 8.34 -8.57 11.85
C THR A 208 7.86 -7.38 12.65
N ASP A 209 7.00 -6.53 12.09
CA ASP A 209 6.56 -5.28 12.70
C ASP A 209 5.05 -5.32 13.02
N ASN A 210 4.62 -4.59 14.04
CA ASN A 210 3.20 -4.26 14.19
C ASN A 210 2.80 -3.29 13.06
N ILE A 211 1.80 -3.68 12.27
CA ILE A 211 1.35 -2.87 11.12
C ILE A 211 0.00 -2.24 11.42
N HIS A 212 -0.09 -0.94 11.17
CA HIS A 212 -1.33 -0.19 11.20
C HIS A 212 -1.68 0.25 9.77
N ILE A 213 -2.75 -0.30 9.21
CA ILE A 213 -3.25 0.01 7.87
C ILE A 213 -4.31 1.10 8.00
N VAL A 214 -4.07 2.28 7.39
CA VAL A 214 -4.91 3.47 7.53
C VAL A 214 -5.18 4.10 6.16
N GLY A 215 -6.44 4.42 5.87
CA GLY A 215 -6.84 5.11 4.64
C GLY A 215 -6.66 4.29 3.36
N LEU A 216 -6.59 2.97 3.48
CA LEU A 216 -6.47 2.03 2.36
C LEU A 216 -7.76 1.21 2.23
N GLY A 217 -8.34 1.17 1.03
CA GLY A 217 -9.60 0.46 0.79
C GLY A 217 -9.48 -1.06 0.79
N LEU A 218 -8.29 -1.59 0.54
CA LEU A 218 -8.01 -3.03 0.42
C LEU A 218 -9.02 -3.76 -0.49
N SER A 219 -9.25 -3.19 -1.67
CA SER A 219 -10.07 -3.88 -2.68
C SER A 219 -9.37 -5.17 -3.16
N GLU A 220 -10.09 -6.00 -3.90
CA GLU A 220 -9.53 -7.19 -4.56
C GLU A 220 -8.38 -6.86 -5.52
N SER A 221 -8.25 -5.61 -5.91
CA SER A 221 -7.18 -5.10 -6.79
C SER A 221 -5.80 -5.11 -6.12
N GLU A 222 -5.75 -5.03 -4.79
CA GLU A 222 -4.52 -5.02 -3.98
C GLU A 222 -3.94 -6.43 -3.81
N ALA A 223 -3.72 -7.15 -4.93
CA ALA A 223 -3.39 -8.57 -4.93
C ALA A 223 -2.10 -8.91 -4.17
N ASP A 224 -1.11 -8.04 -4.20
CA ASP A 224 0.16 -8.16 -3.50
C ASP A 224 0.00 -8.06 -1.98
N LEU A 225 -0.80 -7.11 -1.51
CA LEU A 225 -1.11 -6.95 -0.08
C LEU A 225 -1.97 -8.11 0.43
N TRP A 226 -2.97 -8.53 -0.33
CA TRP A 226 -3.78 -9.70 0.01
C TRP A 226 -2.93 -10.96 0.07
N TRP A 227 -2.01 -11.13 -0.87
CA TRP A 227 -1.10 -12.28 -0.85
C TRP A 227 -0.23 -12.27 0.42
N LEU A 228 0.36 -11.14 0.80
CA LEU A 228 1.19 -11.04 2.01
C LEU A 228 0.39 -11.30 3.29
N ILE A 229 -0.79 -10.69 3.44
CA ILE A 229 -1.64 -10.85 4.61
C ILE A 229 -2.07 -12.32 4.76
N THR A 230 -2.54 -12.94 3.69
CA THR A 230 -2.99 -14.34 3.71
C THR A 230 -1.84 -15.32 3.88
N HIS A 231 -0.67 -15.07 3.27
CA HIS A 231 0.52 -15.89 3.43
C HIS A 231 1.02 -15.85 4.88
N ARG A 232 1.07 -14.65 5.50
CA ARG A 232 1.39 -14.53 6.92
C ARG A 232 0.41 -15.33 7.81
N ALA A 233 -0.89 -15.21 7.54
CA ALA A 233 -1.92 -15.97 8.26
C ALA A 233 -1.75 -17.48 8.08
N TYR A 234 -1.45 -17.94 6.87
CA TYR A 234 -1.15 -19.35 6.60
C TYR A 234 0.02 -19.84 7.45
N LEU A 235 1.13 -19.12 7.49
CA LEU A 235 2.29 -19.48 8.32
C LEU A 235 1.94 -19.55 9.81
N TYR A 236 1.14 -18.59 10.29
CA TYR A 236 0.70 -18.52 11.68
C TYR A 236 -0.22 -19.70 12.06
N TYR A 237 -1.24 -20.00 11.23
CA TYR A 237 -2.22 -21.04 11.55
C TYR A 237 -1.68 -22.44 11.37
N THR A 238 -0.86 -22.69 10.37
CA THR A 238 -0.28 -24.01 10.11
C THR A 238 0.97 -24.29 10.94
N ASN A 239 1.54 -23.29 11.61
CA ASN A 239 2.87 -23.37 12.21
C ASN A 239 3.93 -23.89 11.22
N TYR A 240 3.76 -23.57 9.95
CA TYR A 240 4.65 -24.03 8.90
C TYR A 240 6.09 -23.55 9.18
N TYR A 241 7.05 -24.45 9.12
CA TYR A 241 8.45 -24.22 9.49
C TYR A 241 8.68 -23.81 10.97
N ASP A 242 7.74 -24.10 11.87
CA ASP A 242 7.87 -23.76 13.31
C ASP A 242 8.08 -22.25 13.60
N VAL A 243 7.53 -21.39 12.73
CA VAL A 243 7.69 -19.93 12.84
C VAL A 243 6.58 -19.23 13.63
N LYS A 244 5.54 -19.94 14.07
CA LYS A 244 4.39 -19.34 14.77
C LYS A 244 4.80 -18.52 15.98
N SER A 245 5.76 -18.99 16.76
CA SER A 245 6.25 -18.29 17.95
C SER A 245 6.99 -17.00 17.63
N ALA A 246 7.56 -16.90 16.42
CA ALA A 246 8.25 -15.70 15.93
C ALA A 246 7.31 -14.71 15.25
N LEU A 247 6.13 -15.18 14.77
CA LEU A 247 5.07 -14.37 14.19
C LEU A 247 4.17 -13.77 15.29
N ASN A 248 4.75 -12.99 16.19
CA ASN A 248 4.07 -12.36 17.33
C ASN A 248 3.61 -10.92 17.03
N ASN A 249 3.86 -10.43 15.85
CA ASN A 249 3.44 -9.11 15.39
C ASN A 249 1.93 -9.07 15.13
N GLN A 250 1.35 -7.88 15.24
CA GLN A 250 -0.08 -7.63 15.00
C GLN A 250 -0.26 -6.75 13.75
N ILE A 251 -1.28 -7.09 12.97
CA ILE A 251 -1.76 -6.22 11.89
C ILE A 251 -3.12 -5.68 12.31
N THR A 252 -3.29 -4.36 12.29
CA THR A 252 -4.55 -3.69 12.57
C THR A 252 -4.99 -2.88 11.36
N TYR A 253 -6.18 -3.14 10.87
CA TYR A 253 -6.83 -2.37 9.81
C TYR A 253 -7.84 -1.41 10.42
N TYR A 254 -7.74 -0.13 10.08
CA TYR A 254 -8.65 0.91 10.54
C TYR A 254 -9.56 1.33 9.41
N ASP A 255 -10.88 1.16 9.61
CA ASP A 255 -11.88 1.60 8.66
C ASP A 255 -12.73 2.73 9.23
N ILE A 256 -12.95 3.78 8.43
CA ILE A 256 -13.92 4.83 8.71
C ILE A 256 -15.16 4.55 7.88
N VAL A 257 -16.25 4.24 8.56
CA VAL A 257 -17.53 3.88 7.94
C VAL A 257 -18.45 5.09 7.90
N ASP A 258 -18.90 5.44 6.70
CA ASP A 258 -19.94 6.43 6.50
C ASP A 258 -21.29 5.70 6.31
N PRO A 259 -22.24 5.81 7.26
CA PRO A 259 -23.54 5.13 7.16
C PRO A 259 -24.39 5.58 5.96
N GLN A 260 -24.09 6.76 5.39
CA GLN A 260 -24.80 7.28 4.22
C GLN A 260 -24.35 6.61 2.91
N LYS A 261 -23.17 5.99 2.90
CA LYS A 261 -22.63 5.28 1.74
C LYS A 261 -23.07 3.80 1.72
N VAL A 262 -24.35 3.58 1.48
CA VAL A 262 -24.97 2.25 1.53
C VAL A 262 -24.33 1.28 0.53
N ASP A 263 -23.96 1.76 -0.66
CA ASP A 263 -23.39 0.93 -1.72
C ASP A 263 -21.99 0.35 -1.37
N GLU A 264 -21.22 1.06 -0.53
CA GLU A 264 -19.92 0.59 -0.07
C GLU A 264 -20.01 -0.43 1.08
N LYS A 265 -21.16 -0.52 1.75
CA LYS A 265 -21.31 -1.30 2.98
C LYS A 265 -21.04 -2.79 2.78
N ALA A 266 -21.64 -3.40 1.77
CA ALA A 266 -21.50 -4.84 1.51
C ALA A 266 -20.05 -5.21 1.20
N GLN A 267 -19.36 -4.42 0.38
CA GLN A 267 -17.96 -4.63 0.05
C GLN A 267 -17.08 -4.49 1.29
N LYS A 268 -17.27 -3.48 2.12
CA LYS A 268 -16.52 -3.30 3.37
C LYS A 268 -16.73 -4.47 4.34
N GLU A 269 -17.96 -4.96 4.49
CA GLU A 269 -18.24 -6.12 5.33
C GLU A 269 -17.50 -7.38 4.85
N GLN A 270 -17.42 -7.60 3.54
CA GLN A 270 -16.64 -8.70 2.96
C GLN A 270 -15.14 -8.56 3.27
N ILE A 271 -14.58 -7.36 3.09
CA ILE A 271 -13.18 -7.07 3.42
C ILE A 271 -12.91 -7.32 4.91
N HIS A 272 -13.78 -6.84 5.80
CA HIS A 272 -13.64 -7.06 7.25
C HIS A 272 -13.67 -8.56 7.60
N TYR A 273 -14.59 -9.32 6.97
CA TYR A 273 -14.67 -10.76 7.14
C TYR A 273 -13.36 -11.45 6.72
N MET A 274 -12.84 -11.13 5.53
CA MET A 274 -11.59 -11.70 5.03
C MET A 274 -10.39 -11.35 5.92
N LEU A 275 -10.26 -10.09 6.35
CA LEU A 275 -9.18 -9.63 7.22
C LEU A 275 -9.22 -10.34 8.58
N SER A 276 -10.40 -10.48 9.18
CA SER A 276 -10.56 -11.17 10.46
C SER A 276 -10.13 -12.64 10.37
N ASN A 277 -10.45 -13.32 9.26
CA ASN A 277 -9.99 -14.69 9.01
C ASN A 277 -8.48 -14.78 8.71
N ALA A 278 -7.87 -13.69 8.28
CA ALA A 278 -6.43 -13.60 8.01
C ALA A 278 -5.60 -13.10 9.22
N ASN A 279 -6.12 -13.25 10.44
CA ASN A 279 -5.45 -12.81 11.67
C ASN A 279 -5.09 -11.31 11.67
N VAL A 280 -6.01 -10.47 11.17
CA VAL A 280 -5.94 -9.00 11.19
C VAL A 280 -7.03 -8.47 12.10
N THR A 281 -6.67 -7.58 13.01
CA THR A 281 -7.64 -6.87 13.85
C THR A 281 -8.29 -5.76 13.03
N VAL A 282 -9.63 -5.71 12.99
CA VAL A 282 -10.39 -4.64 12.33
C VAL A 282 -10.95 -3.69 13.40
N GLU A 283 -10.54 -2.42 13.36
CA GLU A 283 -11.09 -1.34 14.20
C GLU A 283 -11.92 -0.39 13.33
N LYS A 284 -13.21 -0.20 13.70
CA LYS A 284 -14.17 0.60 12.95
C LYS A 284 -14.44 1.93 13.65
N TYR A 285 -14.50 2.99 12.84
CA TYR A 285 -14.91 4.34 13.24
C TYR A 285 -16.10 4.74 12.39
N THR A 286 -17.27 4.89 13.00
CA THR A 286 -18.53 5.21 12.31
C THR A 286 -18.81 6.70 12.43
N ILE A 287 -19.01 7.38 11.30
CA ILE A 287 -19.40 8.79 11.26
C ILE A 287 -20.78 8.94 11.87
N GLY A 288 -20.93 9.90 12.79
CA GLY A 288 -22.16 10.12 13.56
C GLY A 288 -22.26 9.33 14.87
N GLU A 289 -21.36 8.33 15.09
CA GLU A 289 -21.34 7.56 16.34
C GLU A 289 -20.06 7.86 17.15
N ASN A 290 -18.91 7.48 16.65
CA ASN A 290 -17.64 7.61 17.37
C ASN A 290 -16.61 8.49 16.64
N CYS A 291 -16.94 9.07 15.48
CA CYS A 291 -16.25 10.17 14.83
C CYS A 291 -17.25 11.11 14.11
N LEU A 292 -16.81 12.33 13.82
CA LEU A 292 -17.67 13.36 13.21
C LEU A 292 -17.53 13.42 11.67
N SER A 293 -16.37 13.04 11.16
CA SER A 293 -16.02 13.07 9.74
C SER A 293 -14.87 12.11 9.47
N TYR A 294 -14.49 11.93 8.21
CA TYR A 294 -13.27 11.19 7.84
C TYR A 294 -12.03 11.80 8.51
N GLU A 295 -11.90 13.12 8.51
CA GLU A 295 -10.77 13.81 9.14
C GLU A 295 -10.69 13.54 10.65
N ASP A 296 -11.79 13.71 11.39
CA ASP A 296 -11.86 13.40 12.83
C ASP A 296 -11.55 11.90 13.07
N GLY A 297 -12.05 11.03 12.20
CA GLY A 297 -11.76 9.60 12.27
C GLY A 297 -10.27 9.30 12.19
N TYR A 298 -9.55 9.88 11.22
CA TYR A 298 -8.09 9.71 11.12
C TYR A 298 -7.34 10.27 12.33
N LEU A 299 -7.73 11.44 12.84
CA LEU A 299 -7.11 12.01 14.03
C LEU A 299 -7.30 11.11 15.27
N ARG A 300 -8.48 10.49 15.43
CA ARG A 300 -8.75 9.51 16.50
C ARG A 300 -7.93 8.23 16.33
N ILE A 301 -7.81 7.72 15.10
CA ILE A 301 -6.96 6.56 14.78
C ILE A 301 -5.52 6.85 15.19
N PHE A 302 -4.96 7.99 14.80
CA PHE A 302 -3.58 8.34 15.16
C PHE A 302 -3.39 8.51 16.65
N LYS A 303 -4.35 9.09 17.36
CA LYS A 303 -4.33 9.13 18.83
C LYS A 303 -4.34 7.72 19.42
N ARG A 304 -5.14 6.81 18.87
CA ARG A 304 -5.20 5.40 19.29
C ARG A 304 -3.86 4.69 19.08
N ILE A 305 -3.23 4.85 17.91
CA ILE A 305 -1.93 4.26 17.58
C ILE A 305 -0.87 4.77 18.55
N LYS A 306 -0.86 6.06 18.87
CA LYS A 306 0.10 6.67 19.79
C LYS A 306 0.04 6.07 21.20
N HIS A 307 -1.13 5.58 21.63
CA HIS A 307 -1.35 5.03 22.99
C HIS A 307 -1.28 3.49 23.05
N LYS A 308 -1.14 2.79 21.94
CA LYS A 308 -1.06 1.31 21.86
C LYS A 308 0.36 0.74 22.12
N ARG A 309 1.20 1.40 22.90
CA ARG A 309 2.55 0.93 23.25
C ARG A 309 2.58 -0.01 24.46
#